data_94486693d6f64ce4f8a35a4aa521bf5c
#
_entry.id   94486693d6f64ce4f8a35a4aa521bf5c
#
_cell.length_a   1.000
_cell.length_b   1.000
_cell.length_c   1.000
_cell.angle_alpha   90.00
_cell.angle_beta   90.00
_cell.angle_gamma   90.00
#
_symmetry.space_group_name_H-M   'P 1'
#
loop_
_entity.id
_entity.type
_entity.pdbx_description
1 polymer ?
#
loop_
_entity_poly.entity_id
_entity_poly.type
_entity_poly.pdbx_seq_one_letter_code
_entity_poly.pdbx_strand_id
1 'polypeptide(L)'
;MEDVHSFIEGVLTERLGDLGRMVHAGRSRNDQVAVDLRLYLKRVVPGLRAELLQTIAALLDRAEEHADTVMPGYTHMQRAQPVTLGHHLVAWCAGLERDAGRLSDALARLDECPLGAGALAGSGLPLDRRMTASALGFPRPTLNSMDSVADRDFALELASACAILMTHLSRFCEDVVIWATEEFGFIDLAEAWSTGSSIMPQKKNPDFAELIRGKAGRS
;
A
#
# COMPACT_ATOMS: atom_id res chain seq x y z
N MET A 1 -0.65 -11.78 31.69
CA MET A 1 -0.74 -12.12 30.24
C MET A 1 0.26 -11.21 29.53
N GLU A 2 1.25 -11.76 28.87
CA GLU A 2 2.40 -10.99 28.38
C GLU A 2 2.09 -10.27 27.07
N ASP A 3 1.40 -10.94 26.13
CA ASP A 3 1.05 -10.40 24.82
C ASP A 3 -0.26 -11.00 24.25
N VAL A 4 -0.67 -10.54 23.07
CA VAL A 4 -1.87 -11.00 22.35
C VAL A 4 -1.79 -12.49 21.99
N HIS A 5 -0.61 -13.01 21.71
CA HIS A 5 -0.42 -14.41 21.35
C HIS A 5 -0.67 -15.33 22.56
N SER A 6 -0.13 -14.94 23.73
CA SER A 6 -0.39 -15.64 25.02
C SER A 6 -1.88 -15.64 25.36
N PHE A 7 -2.60 -14.54 25.04
CA PHE A 7 -4.05 -14.48 25.18
C PHE A 7 -4.75 -15.51 24.28
N ILE A 8 -4.42 -15.53 22.99
CA ILE A 8 -5.02 -16.45 22.02
C ILE A 8 -4.74 -17.90 22.41
N GLU A 9 -3.50 -18.23 22.78
CA GLU A 9 -3.12 -19.58 23.24
C GLU A 9 -3.89 -19.99 24.51
N GLY A 10 -4.11 -19.06 25.45
CA GLY A 10 -4.93 -19.28 26.62
C GLY A 10 -6.38 -19.62 26.25
N VAL A 11 -7.00 -18.84 25.38
CA VAL A 11 -8.37 -19.08 24.90
C VAL A 11 -8.48 -20.41 24.14
N LEU A 12 -7.49 -20.73 23.28
CA LEU A 12 -7.46 -22.01 22.57
C LEU A 12 -7.32 -23.19 23.54
N THR A 13 -6.46 -23.08 24.54
CA THR A 13 -6.28 -24.10 25.57
C THR A 13 -7.53 -24.31 26.40
N GLU A 14 -8.21 -23.24 26.79
CA GLU A 14 -9.47 -23.31 27.51
C GLU A 14 -10.57 -24.02 26.70
N ARG A 15 -10.64 -23.77 25.40
CA ARG A 15 -11.67 -24.33 24.51
C ARG A 15 -11.39 -25.73 24.03
N LEU A 16 -10.12 -26.07 23.75
CA LEU A 16 -9.69 -27.27 23.07
C LEU A 16 -8.81 -28.19 23.93
N GLY A 17 -8.50 -27.83 25.18
CA GLY A 17 -7.65 -28.61 26.06
C GLY A 17 -6.23 -28.79 25.49
N ASP A 18 -5.76 -30.03 25.48
CA ASP A 18 -4.39 -30.36 25.00
C ASP A 18 -4.17 -30.03 23.53
N LEU A 19 -5.20 -30.08 22.69
CA LEU A 19 -5.11 -29.65 21.28
C LEU A 19 -4.75 -28.16 21.18
N GLY A 20 -5.32 -27.32 22.06
CA GLY A 20 -4.98 -25.91 22.13
C GLY A 20 -3.51 -25.67 22.48
N ARG A 21 -2.93 -26.47 23.37
CA ARG A 21 -1.50 -26.43 23.73
C ARG A 21 -0.58 -26.86 22.56
N MET A 22 -1.03 -27.80 21.74
CA MET A 22 -0.27 -28.30 20.61
C MET A 22 -0.06 -27.24 19.50
N VAL A 23 -0.87 -26.19 19.46
CA VAL A 23 -0.73 -25.09 18.49
C VAL A 23 0.64 -24.41 18.57
N HIS A 24 1.28 -24.43 19.76
CA HIS A 24 2.63 -23.86 19.94
C HIS A 24 3.76 -24.88 19.72
N ALA A 25 3.47 -26.15 19.49
CA ALA A 25 4.48 -27.19 19.37
C ALA A 25 5.45 -26.91 18.22
N GLY A 26 6.74 -26.87 18.51
CA GLY A 26 7.81 -26.59 17.54
C GLY A 26 7.83 -25.18 16.97
N ARG A 27 7.04 -24.26 17.51
CA ARG A 27 6.95 -22.85 17.11
C ARG A 27 7.64 -21.95 18.13
N SER A 28 8.29 -20.90 17.63
CA SER A 28 8.76 -19.79 18.45
C SER A 28 7.87 -18.56 18.21
N ARG A 29 7.93 -17.59 19.11
CA ARG A 29 7.34 -16.28 18.86
C ARG A 29 8.01 -15.58 17.67
N ASN A 30 9.28 -15.86 17.41
CA ASN A 30 10.03 -15.25 16.30
C ASN A 30 9.48 -15.63 14.93
N ASP A 31 9.30 -16.93 14.63
CA ASP A 31 8.76 -17.36 13.34
C ASP A 31 7.26 -17.06 13.23
N GLN A 32 6.55 -17.05 14.34
CA GLN A 32 5.15 -16.63 14.40
C GLN A 32 4.97 -15.17 14.00
N VAL A 33 5.70 -14.24 14.61
CA VAL A 33 5.60 -12.79 14.29
C VAL A 33 5.99 -12.55 12.83
N ALA A 34 7.00 -13.26 12.33
CA ALA A 34 7.41 -13.14 10.92
C ALA A 34 6.30 -13.58 9.95
N VAL A 35 5.62 -14.70 10.24
CA VAL A 35 4.50 -15.16 9.37
C VAL A 35 3.27 -14.29 9.51
N ASP A 36 2.94 -13.82 10.71
CA ASP A 36 1.78 -12.97 10.96
C ASP A 36 1.85 -11.67 10.16
N LEU A 37 3.03 -11.02 10.12
CA LEU A 37 3.23 -9.81 9.33
C LEU A 37 3.09 -10.10 7.83
N ARG A 38 3.67 -11.19 7.33
CA ARG A 38 3.54 -11.58 5.91
C ARG A 38 2.07 -11.88 5.55
N LEU A 39 1.33 -12.60 6.38
CA LEU A 39 -0.09 -12.88 6.18
C LEU A 39 -0.94 -11.60 6.17
N TYR A 40 -0.65 -10.66 7.07
CA TYR A 40 -1.31 -9.36 7.10
C TYR A 40 -1.09 -8.61 5.79
N LEU A 41 0.14 -8.49 5.33
CA LEU A 41 0.49 -7.80 4.09
C LEU A 41 -0.10 -8.48 2.85
N LYS A 42 -0.07 -9.82 2.78
CA LYS A 42 -0.75 -10.59 1.73
C LYS A 42 -2.25 -10.29 1.64
N ARG A 43 -2.88 -9.97 2.76
CA ARG A 43 -4.31 -9.66 2.82
C ARG A 43 -4.61 -8.22 2.42
N VAL A 44 -3.79 -7.25 2.84
CA VAL A 44 -4.13 -5.82 2.67
C VAL A 44 -3.60 -5.21 1.37
N VAL A 45 -2.41 -5.61 0.91
CA VAL A 45 -1.77 -5.01 -0.27
C VAL A 45 -2.55 -5.25 -1.58
N PRO A 46 -3.19 -6.42 -1.82
CA PRO A 46 -4.05 -6.59 -2.99
C PRO A 46 -5.21 -5.60 -3.05
N GLY A 47 -5.80 -5.26 -1.90
CA GLY A 47 -6.85 -4.22 -1.80
C GLY A 47 -6.32 -2.85 -2.20
N LEU A 48 -5.19 -2.43 -1.64
CA LEU A 48 -4.53 -1.17 -2.00
C LEU A 48 -4.22 -1.10 -3.51
N ARG A 49 -3.70 -2.20 -4.08
CA ARG A 49 -3.43 -2.27 -5.52
C ARG A 49 -4.71 -2.16 -6.34
N ALA A 50 -5.81 -2.78 -5.90
CA ALA A 50 -7.09 -2.69 -6.59
C ALA A 50 -7.63 -1.25 -6.60
N GLU A 51 -7.57 -0.53 -5.49
CA GLU A 51 -7.94 0.89 -5.40
C GLU A 51 -7.08 1.76 -6.32
N LEU A 52 -5.78 1.48 -6.40
CA LEU A 52 -4.87 2.17 -7.32
C LEU A 52 -5.25 1.95 -8.79
N LEU A 53 -5.60 0.71 -9.17
CA LEU A 53 -6.06 0.40 -10.53
C LEU A 53 -7.41 1.05 -10.85
N GLN A 54 -8.32 1.16 -9.88
CA GLN A 54 -9.57 1.91 -10.06
C GLN A 54 -9.30 3.41 -10.27
N THR A 55 -8.33 3.97 -9.55
CA THR A 55 -7.90 5.36 -9.74
C THR A 55 -7.35 5.58 -11.15
N ILE A 56 -6.51 4.66 -11.64
CA ILE A 56 -5.98 4.70 -13.02
C ILE A 56 -7.14 4.65 -14.02
N ALA A 57 -8.11 3.75 -13.85
CA ALA A 57 -9.26 3.64 -14.73
C ALA A 57 -10.07 4.95 -14.79
N ALA A 58 -10.38 5.55 -13.63
CA ALA A 58 -11.09 6.82 -13.57
C ALA A 58 -10.31 7.98 -14.24
N LEU A 59 -8.99 7.99 -14.11
CA LEU A 59 -8.14 8.98 -14.80
C LEU A 59 -8.12 8.76 -16.32
N LEU A 60 -8.13 7.50 -16.79
CA LEU A 60 -8.18 7.18 -18.21
C LEU A 60 -9.51 7.58 -18.83
N ASP A 61 -10.65 7.34 -18.15
CA ASP A 61 -11.96 7.79 -18.60
C ASP A 61 -11.98 9.32 -18.78
N ARG A 62 -11.42 10.06 -17.82
CA ARG A 62 -11.27 11.51 -17.92
C ARG A 62 -10.29 11.94 -19.02
N ALA A 63 -9.21 11.18 -19.21
CA ALA A 63 -8.25 11.46 -20.26
C ALA A 63 -8.87 11.31 -21.67
N GLU A 64 -9.76 10.33 -21.86
CA GLU A 64 -10.50 10.13 -23.09
C GLU A 64 -11.49 11.30 -23.34
N GLU A 65 -12.27 11.71 -22.34
CA GLU A 65 -13.17 12.88 -22.42
C GLU A 65 -12.44 14.17 -22.81
N HIS A 66 -11.19 14.31 -22.39
CA HIS A 66 -10.36 15.52 -22.57
C HIS A 66 -9.19 15.31 -23.54
N ALA A 67 -9.30 14.36 -24.45
CA ALA A 67 -8.23 14.05 -25.43
C ALA A 67 -7.84 15.28 -26.28
N ASP A 68 -8.81 16.13 -26.62
CA ASP A 68 -8.63 17.32 -27.46
C ASP A 68 -8.67 18.65 -26.67
N THR A 69 -8.80 18.60 -25.35
CA THR A 69 -8.83 19.79 -24.49
C THR A 69 -7.43 20.36 -24.33
N VAL A 70 -7.11 21.40 -25.09
CA VAL A 70 -5.78 22.04 -25.10
C VAL A 70 -5.57 22.87 -23.83
N MET A 71 -4.41 22.68 -23.19
CA MET A 71 -3.95 23.47 -22.06
C MET A 71 -2.45 23.77 -22.18
N PRO A 72 -1.94 24.81 -21.49
CA PRO A 72 -0.51 25.05 -21.45
C PRO A 72 0.21 23.99 -20.60
N GLY A 73 1.27 23.38 -21.11
CA GLY A 73 2.25 22.69 -20.29
C GLY A 73 3.21 23.68 -19.63
N TYR A 74 3.73 23.33 -18.47
CA TYR A 74 4.58 24.21 -17.66
C TYR A 74 5.95 23.59 -17.40
N THR A 75 6.99 24.43 -17.44
CA THR A 75 8.30 24.19 -16.84
C THR A 75 8.71 25.43 -16.06
N HIS A 76 9.29 25.26 -14.88
CA HIS A 76 9.69 26.39 -14.01
C HIS A 76 8.54 27.37 -13.70
N MET A 77 7.30 26.89 -13.61
CA MET A 77 6.08 27.70 -13.47
C MET A 77 5.87 28.69 -14.63
N GLN A 78 6.54 28.49 -15.75
CA GLN A 78 6.36 29.28 -16.98
C GLN A 78 5.65 28.44 -18.03
N ARG A 79 4.78 29.08 -18.83
CA ARG A 79 4.12 28.43 -19.97
C ARG A 79 5.17 27.95 -20.95
N ALA A 80 5.09 26.67 -21.34
CA ALA A 80 5.99 26.03 -22.26
C ALA A 80 5.24 25.56 -23.52
N GLN A 81 5.24 24.26 -23.79
CA GLN A 81 4.54 23.71 -24.94
C GLN A 81 3.05 23.50 -24.65
N PRO A 82 2.15 23.64 -25.64
CA PRO A 82 0.78 23.20 -25.50
C PRO A 82 0.70 21.68 -25.36
N VAL A 83 -0.17 21.22 -24.49
CA VAL A 83 -0.52 19.81 -24.29
C VAL A 83 -2.03 19.67 -24.25
N THR A 84 -2.56 18.46 -24.24
CA THR A 84 -3.96 18.25 -23.89
C THR A 84 -4.08 17.80 -22.43
N LEU A 85 -5.22 18.06 -21.81
CA LEU A 85 -5.51 17.57 -20.48
C LEU A 85 -5.47 16.04 -20.46
N GLY A 86 -6.01 15.38 -21.50
CA GLY A 86 -5.92 13.94 -21.65
C GLY A 86 -4.48 13.42 -21.60
N HIS A 87 -3.55 14.06 -22.34
CA HIS A 87 -2.13 13.71 -22.31
C HIS A 87 -1.52 13.87 -20.93
N HIS A 88 -1.88 14.93 -20.20
CA HIS A 88 -1.40 15.17 -18.84
C HIS A 88 -1.89 14.09 -17.86
N LEU A 89 -3.18 13.73 -17.91
CA LEU A 89 -3.75 12.68 -17.07
C LEU A 89 -3.14 11.30 -17.35
N VAL A 90 -2.87 10.97 -18.61
CA VAL A 90 -2.15 9.72 -18.98
C VAL A 90 -0.72 9.71 -18.40
N ALA A 91 -0.06 10.85 -18.29
CA ALA A 91 1.24 10.91 -17.63
C ALA A 91 1.16 10.55 -16.13
N TRP A 92 0.08 10.91 -15.44
CA TRP A 92 -0.19 10.45 -14.08
C TRP A 92 -0.44 8.94 -14.03
N CYS A 93 -1.28 8.41 -14.95
CA CYS A 93 -1.55 6.98 -15.06
C CYS A 93 -0.26 6.16 -15.22
N ALA A 94 0.67 6.61 -16.05
CA ALA A 94 1.97 5.95 -16.25
C ALA A 94 2.82 5.89 -14.95
N GLY A 95 2.73 6.89 -14.08
CA GLY A 95 3.33 6.89 -12.74
C GLY A 95 2.70 5.83 -11.85
N LEU A 96 1.37 5.84 -11.75
CA LEU A 96 0.60 4.92 -10.91
C LEU A 96 0.68 3.46 -11.39
N GLU A 97 0.79 3.22 -12.70
CA GLU A 97 1.00 1.88 -13.27
C GLU A 97 2.32 1.27 -12.75
N ARG A 98 3.39 2.06 -12.75
CA ARG A 98 4.67 1.61 -12.17
C ARG A 98 4.57 1.32 -10.68
N ASP A 99 3.75 2.09 -9.94
CA ASP A 99 3.51 1.84 -8.51
C ASP A 99 2.69 0.57 -8.28
N ALA A 100 1.68 0.29 -9.10
CA ALA A 100 0.95 -0.97 -9.09
C ALA A 100 1.86 -2.17 -9.37
N GLY A 101 2.84 -2.01 -10.26
CA GLY A 101 3.90 -2.99 -10.51
C GLY A 101 4.77 -3.23 -9.27
N ARG A 102 5.25 -2.17 -8.60
CA ARG A 102 6.05 -2.28 -7.36
C ARG A 102 5.31 -3.02 -6.25
N LEU A 103 4.02 -2.74 -6.05
CA LEU A 103 3.21 -3.47 -5.07
C LEU A 103 3.10 -4.96 -5.42
N SER A 104 2.95 -5.31 -6.70
CA SER A 104 2.91 -6.71 -7.16
C SER A 104 4.25 -7.42 -6.94
N ASP A 105 5.34 -6.74 -7.23
CA ASP A 105 6.70 -7.27 -7.06
C ASP A 105 7.03 -7.49 -5.58
N ALA A 106 6.67 -6.56 -4.71
CA ALA A 106 6.83 -6.69 -3.26
C ALA A 106 6.01 -7.88 -2.72
N LEU A 107 4.77 -8.06 -3.18
CA LEU A 107 3.95 -9.23 -2.83
C LEU A 107 4.59 -10.55 -3.26
N ALA A 108 5.15 -10.61 -4.46
CA ALA A 108 5.79 -11.83 -4.95
C ALA A 108 7.02 -12.23 -4.11
N ARG A 109 7.81 -11.25 -3.64
CA ARG A 109 9.00 -11.51 -2.82
C ARG A 109 8.67 -11.85 -1.36
N LEU A 110 7.60 -11.32 -0.80
CA LEU A 110 7.19 -11.69 0.56
C LEU A 110 6.51 -13.06 0.64
N ASP A 111 6.17 -13.69 -0.48
CA ASP A 111 5.29 -14.87 -0.55
C ASP A 111 6.01 -16.19 -0.23
N GLU A 112 6.70 -16.23 0.90
CA GLU A 112 7.32 -17.41 1.47
C GLU A 112 6.99 -17.54 2.96
N CYS A 113 6.77 -18.79 3.42
CA CYS A 113 6.37 -19.09 4.80
C CYS A 113 7.58 -19.28 5.72
N PRO A 114 7.82 -18.42 6.72
CA PRO A 114 8.91 -18.59 7.68
C PRO A 114 8.59 -19.63 8.77
N LEU A 115 7.31 -20.04 8.94
CA LEU A 115 6.88 -20.88 10.05
C LEU A 115 7.58 -22.24 10.03
N GLY A 116 7.96 -22.71 11.22
CA GLY A 116 8.81 -23.91 11.41
C GLY A 116 10.31 -23.59 11.45
N ALA A 117 10.70 -22.30 11.31
CA ALA A 117 12.09 -21.87 11.56
C ALA A 117 12.42 -21.85 13.06
N GLY A 118 11.42 -21.92 13.93
CA GLY A 118 11.59 -21.83 15.38
C GLY A 118 12.15 -20.49 15.80
N ALA A 119 12.99 -20.49 16.84
CA ALA A 119 13.63 -19.26 17.28
C ALA A 119 14.63 -18.71 16.24
N LEU A 120 15.41 -19.59 15.60
CA LEU A 120 16.37 -19.29 14.52
C LEU A 120 16.97 -20.54 13.85
N ALA A 121 16.91 -21.72 14.48
CA ALA A 121 17.64 -22.93 14.05
C ALA A 121 16.71 -24.11 13.69
N GLY A 122 15.43 -23.84 13.46
CA GLY A 122 14.44 -24.88 13.21
C GLY A 122 13.90 -25.51 14.49
N SER A 123 13.28 -26.68 14.35
CA SER A 123 12.70 -27.47 15.45
C SER A 123 13.22 -28.90 15.40
N GLY A 124 13.43 -29.49 16.58
CA GLY A 124 13.72 -30.94 16.71
C GLY A 124 12.49 -31.85 16.52
N LEU A 125 11.29 -31.26 16.38
CA LEU A 125 10.09 -32.00 16.09
C LEU A 125 9.95 -32.23 14.57
N PRO A 126 9.33 -33.35 14.14
CA PRO A 126 9.15 -33.66 12.72
C PRO A 126 8.02 -32.84 12.10
N LEU A 127 8.27 -31.53 11.96
CA LEU A 127 7.30 -30.60 11.38
C LEU A 127 7.33 -30.66 9.85
N ASP A 128 6.16 -30.76 9.23
CA ASP A 128 6.02 -30.59 7.78
C ASP A 128 5.81 -29.11 7.42
N ARG A 129 6.92 -28.42 7.15
CA ARG A 129 6.90 -27.01 6.77
C ARG A 129 6.20 -26.75 5.43
N ARG A 130 6.19 -27.74 4.51
CA ARG A 130 5.49 -27.61 3.22
C ARG A 130 3.98 -27.65 3.40
N MET A 131 3.49 -28.57 4.22
CA MET A 131 2.07 -28.64 4.60
C MET A 131 1.63 -27.35 5.28
N THR A 132 2.41 -26.85 6.23
CA THR A 132 2.12 -25.59 6.94
C THR A 132 2.08 -24.41 5.97
N ALA A 133 3.05 -24.27 5.09
CA ALA A 133 3.09 -23.21 4.09
C ALA A 133 1.84 -23.26 3.18
N SER A 134 1.51 -24.44 2.66
CA SER A 134 0.33 -24.65 1.82
C SER A 134 -0.97 -24.32 2.54
N ALA A 135 -1.12 -24.74 3.80
CA ALA A 135 -2.31 -24.45 4.62
C ALA A 135 -2.49 -22.96 4.89
N LEU A 136 -1.40 -22.19 4.92
CA LEU A 136 -1.40 -20.72 5.09
C LEU A 136 -1.42 -19.95 3.75
N GLY A 137 -1.53 -20.66 2.61
CA GLY A 137 -1.60 -20.04 1.30
C GLY A 137 -0.27 -19.48 0.78
N PHE A 138 0.87 -20.02 1.25
CA PHE A 138 2.18 -19.71 0.71
C PHE A 138 2.62 -20.81 -0.26
N PRO A 139 3.31 -20.48 -1.37
CA PRO A 139 3.78 -21.46 -2.34
C PRO A 139 4.89 -22.37 -1.81
N ARG A 140 5.67 -21.90 -0.84
CA ARG A 140 6.79 -22.64 -0.26
C ARG A 140 7.22 -22.09 1.11
N PRO A 141 7.91 -22.92 1.93
CA PRO A 141 8.62 -22.41 3.10
C PRO A 141 9.90 -21.67 2.67
N THR A 142 10.34 -20.73 3.53
CA THR A 142 11.65 -20.08 3.43
C THR A 142 12.79 -21.13 3.57
N LEU A 143 13.94 -20.87 2.96
CA LEU A 143 15.04 -21.86 2.86
C LEU A 143 15.92 -21.93 4.10
N ASN A 144 16.31 -20.78 4.64
CA ASN A 144 17.22 -20.69 5.78
C ASN A 144 16.47 -20.24 7.04
N SER A 145 16.59 -20.97 8.14
CA SER A 145 15.81 -20.71 9.35
C SER A 145 16.25 -19.42 10.08
N MET A 146 17.51 -19.06 10.02
CA MET A 146 17.99 -17.81 10.64
C MET A 146 17.49 -16.59 9.87
N ASP A 147 17.61 -16.61 8.55
CA ASP A 147 17.10 -15.58 7.66
C ASP A 147 15.57 -15.46 7.78
N SER A 148 14.86 -16.57 7.86
CA SER A 148 13.39 -16.65 8.00
C SER A 148 12.83 -15.78 9.11
N VAL A 149 13.52 -15.74 10.26
CA VAL A 149 13.07 -15.00 11.45
C VAL A 149 13.67 -13.59 11.53
N ALA A 150 14.79 -13.35 10.86
CA ALA A 150 15.49 -12.06 10.85
C ALA A 150 14.99 -11.11 9.75
N ASP A 151 14.60 -11.67 8.58
CA ASP A 151 14.22 -10.91 7.40
C ASP A 151 13.07 -9.92 7.67
N ARG A 152 13.28 -8.70 7.23
CA ARG A 152 12.28 -7.62 7.17
C ARG A 152 12.33 -6.88 5.84
N ASP A 153 13.09 -7.37 4.86
CA ASP A 153 13.27 -6.74 3.55
C ASP A 153 11.92 -6.55 2.86
N PHE A 154 11.03 -7.53 2.96
CA PHE A 154 9.68 -7.46 2.40
C PHE A 154 8.85 -6.28 2.95
N ALA A 155 9.04 -5.93 4.22
CA ALA A 155 8.35 -4.79 4.85
C ALA A 155 8.99 -3.46 4.43
N LEU A 156 10.33 -3.40 4.36
CA LEU A 156 11.08 -2.24 3.90
C LEU A 156 10.81 -1.94 2.43
N GLU A 157 10.76 -2.97 1.59
CA GLU A 157 10.42 -2.84 0.18
C GLU A 157 9.01 -2.29 -0.02
N LEU A 158 8.03 -2.82 0.71
CA LEU A 158 6.66 -2.34 0.65
C LEU A 158 6.55 -0.89 1.14
N ALA A 159 7.21 -0.54 2.26
CA ALA A 159 7.26 0.83 2.75
C ALA A 159 7.88 1.78 1.70
N SER A 160 8.95 1.35 1.03
CA SER A 160 9.58 2.12 -0.04
C SER A 160 8.64 2.30 -1.25
N ALA A 161 7.91 1.25 -1.64
CA ALA A 161 6.91 1.33 -2.71
C ALA A 161 5.79 2.33 -2.35
N CYS A 162 5.31 2.31 -1.11
CA CYS A 162 4.32 3.26 -0.62
C CYS A 162 4.85 4.70 -0.61
N ALA A 163 6.09 4.92 -0.21
CA ALA A 163 6.72 6.24 -0.21
C ALA A 163 6.85 6.81 -1.64
N ILE A 164 7.20 5.97 -2.62
CA ILE A 164 7.23 6.37 -4.04
C ILE A 164 5.81 6.73 -4.53
N LEU A 165 4.82 5.91 -4.23
CA LEU A 165 3.41 6.17 -4.56
C LEU A 165 2.94 7.51 -3.96
N MET A 166 3.22 7.76 -2.68
CA MET A 166 2.87 9.01 -2.02
C MET A 166 3.57 10.22 -2.65
N THR A 167 4.79 10.06 -3.15
CA THR A 167 5.51 11.11 -3.90
C THR A 167 4.79 11.44 -5.22
N HIS A 168 4.31 10.43 -5.96
CA HIS A 168 3.51 10.67 -7.16
C HIS A 168 2.19 11.36 -6.83
N LEU A 169 1.45 10.87 -5.84
CA LEU A 169 0.20 11.49 -5.39
C LEU A 169 0.39 12.93 -4.93
N SER A 170 1.49 13.22 -4.23
CA SER A 170 1.83 14.59 -3.81
C SER A 170 1.97 15.54 -5.01
N ARG A 171 2.64 15.09 -6.09
CA ARG A 171 2.79 15.88 -7.32
C ARG A 171 1.44 16.12 -8.01
N PHE A 172 0.61 15.08 -8.12
CA PHE A 172 -0.71 15.21 -8.74
C PHE A 172 -1.61 16.15 -7.94
N CYS A 173 -1.57 16.03 -6.61
CA CYS A 173 -2.33 16.93 -5.74
C CYS A 173 -1.82 18.36 -5.81
N GLU A 174 -0.51 18.59 -6.01
CA GLU A 174 0.01 19.95 -6.26
C GLU A 174 -0.56 20.55 -7.53
N ASP A 175 -0.60 19.79 -8.63
CA ASP A 175 -1.23 20.25 -9.87
C ASP A 175 -2.73 20.59 -9.65
N VAL A 176 -3.48 19.73 -8.93
CA VAL A 176 -4.89 19.99 -8.58
C VAL A 176 -5.05 21.27 -7.77
N VAL A 177 -4.20 21.50 -6.76
CA VAL A 177 -4.21 22.71 -5.93
C VAL A 177 -3.99 23.95 -6.79
N ILE A 178 -2.97 23.92 -7.66
CA ILE A 178 -2.64 25.05 -8.56
C ILE A 178 -3.78 25.29 -9.56
N TRP A 179 -4.30 24.24 -10.19
CA TRP A 179 -5.33 24.35 -11.23
C TRP A 179 -6.67 24.84 -10.70
N ALA A 180 -6.96 24.60 -9.41
CA ALA A 180 -8.18 25.06 -8.76
C ALA A 180 -8.13 26.52 -8.29
N THR A 181 -6.97 27.19 -8.40
CA THR A 181 -6.87 28.62 -8.04
C THR A 181 -7.57 29.50 -9.07
N GLU A 182 -8.02 30.69 -8.65
CA GLU A 182 -8.61 31.68 -9.55
C GLU A 182 -7.62 32.14 -10.65
N GLU A 183 -6.32 32.15 -10.34
CA GLU A 183 -5.25 32.56 -11.26
C GLU A 183 -5.08 31.58 -12.42
N PHE A 184 -5.21 30.27 -12.17
CA PHE A 184 -5.12 29.25 -13.21
C PHE A 184 -6.50 28.88 -13.78
N GLY A 185 -7.46 28.56 -12.92
CA GLY A 185 -8.85 28.30 -13.30
C GLY A 185 -9.02 27.16 -14.30
N PHE A 186 -8.16 26.14 -14.26
CA PHE A 186 -8.23 25.03 -15.20
C PHE A 186 -9.27 23.98 -14.79
N ILE A 187 -9.56 23.89 -13.50
CA ILE A 187 -10.57 23.00 -12.94
C ILE A 187 -11.44 23.73 -11.92
N ASP A 188 -12.71 23.33 -11.81
CA ASP A 188 -13.60 23.72 -10.73
C ASP A 188 -13.94 22.47 -9.92
N LEU A 189 -13.71 22.54 -8.61
CA LEU A 189 -13.97 21.43 -7.70
C LEU A 189 -15.45 21.39 -7.30
N ALA A 190 -16.04 20.22 -7.30
CA ALA A 190 -17.38 20.01 -6.75
C ALA A 190 -17.40 20.37 -5.25
N GLU A 191 -18.53 20.90 -4.78
CA GLU A 191 -18.70 21.29 -3.37
C GLU A 191 -18.42 20.17 -2.38
N ALA A 192 -18.76 18.92 -2.75
CA ALA A 192 -18.49 17.74 -1.93
C ALA A 192 -16.99 17.45 -1.70
N TRP A 193 -16.11 17.99 -2.53
CA TRP A 193 -14.65 17.82 -2.51
C TRP A 193 -13.88 19.09 -2.19
N SER A 194 -14.59 20.11 -1.72
CA SER A 194 -14.00 21.39 -1.31
C SER A 194 -14.55 21.81 0.04
N THR A 195 -13.74 22.57 0.80
CA THR A 195 -14.23 23.22 2.00
C THR A 195 -14.43 24.70 1.76
N GLY A 196 -15.51 25.23 2.32
CA GLY A 196 -15.83 26.64 2.24
C GLY A 196 -15.13 27.46 3.33
N SER A 197 -15.38 28.75 3.27
CA SER A 197 -15.02 29.71 4.34
C SER A 197 -16.30 30.31 4.92
N SER A 198 -16.39 30.37 6.24
CA SER A 198 -17.55 31.02 6.91
C SER A 198 -17.66 32.50 6.62
N ILE A 199 -16.55 33.14 6.32
CA ILE A 199 -16.49 34.60 6.06
C ILE A 199 -16.44 34.94 4.56
N MET A 200 -16.08 33.96 3.71
CA MET A 200 -15.97 34.12 2.26
C MET A 200 -16.75 33.00 1.57
N PRO A 201 -18.07 33.17 1.34
CA PRO A 201 -18.93 32.09 0.82
C PRO A 201 -18.52 31.54 -0.57
N GLN A 202 -17.84 32.37 -1.37
CA GLN A 202 -17.37 31.99 -2.71
C GLN A 202 -16.09 31.16 -2.68
N LYS A 203 -15.38 31.10 -1.55
CA LYS A 203 -14.09 30.43 -1.46
C LYS A 203 -14.27 28.90 -1.40
N LYS A 204 -13.61 28.19 -2.31
CA LYS A 204 -13.52 26.74 -2.35
C LYS A 204 -12.06 26.32 -2.16
N ASN A 205 -11.79 25.55 -1.11
CA ASN A 205 -10.43 25.07 -0.82
C ASN A 205 -10.28 23.61 -1.25
N PRO A 206 -9.19 23.23 -1.92
CA PRO A 206 -8.93 21.84 -2.36
C PRO A 206 -8.33 20.99 -1.22
N ASP A 207 -8.98 20.97 -0.04
CA ASP A 207 -8.45 20.38 1.19
C ASP A 207 -8.02 18.92 1.04
N PHE A 208 -8.76 18.12 0.27
CA PHE A 208 -8.38 16.72 0.06
C PHE A 208 -7.01 16.60 -0.62
N ALA A 209 -6.75 17.44 -1.61
CA ALA A 209 -5.47 17.46 -2.31
C ALA A 209 -4.34 17.99 -1.41
N GLU A 210 -4.62 19.04 -0.63
CA GLU A 210 -3.67 19.58 0.35
C GLU A 210 -3.31 18.55 1.42
N LEU A 211 -4.30 17.78 1.92
CA LEU A 211 -4.08 16.73 2.91
C LEU A 211 -3.25 15.56 2.36
N ILE A 212 -3.52 15.09 1.13
CA ILE A 212 -2.74 14.04 0.49
C ILE A 212 -1.30 14.51 0.31
N ARG A 213 -1.10 15.70 -0.24
CA ARG A 213 0.21 16.33 -0.39
C ARG A 213 0.95 16.43 0.94
N GLY A 214 0.28 16.91 1.98
CA GLY A 214 0.88 17.06 3.32
C GLY A 214 1.25 15.73 3.98
N LYS A 215 0.49 14.65 3.73
CA LYS A 215 0.76 13.31 4.27
C LYS A 215 1.96 12.65 3.61
N ALA A 216 2.30 12.99 2.38
CA ALA A 216 3.44 12.42 1.67
C ALA A 216 4.78 12.61 2.41
N GLY A 217 4.92 13.68 3.19
CA GLY A 217 6.11 13.93 4.00
C GLY A 217 6.26 13.03 5.24
N ARG A 218 5.29 12.14 5.51
CA ARG A 218 5.31 11.18 6.63
C ARG A 218 5.46 9.73 6.19
N SER A 219 5.54 9.49 4.89
CA SER A 219 5.59 8.16 4.28
C SER A 219 7.00 7.66 4.07
#